data_bb2af0acdf2c1c83326302025fb83691
#
_entry.id   bb2af0acdf2c1c83326302025fb83691
#
_cell.length_a   1.000
_cell.length_b   1.000
_cell.length_c   1.000
_cell.angle_alpha   90.00
_cell.angle_beta   90.00
_cell.angle_gamma   90.00
#
_symmetry.space_group_name_H-M   'P 1'
#
loop_
_entity.id
_entity.type
_entity.pdbx_description
1 polymer ?
#
loop_
_entity_poly.entity_id
_entity_poly.type
_entity_poly.pdbx_seq_one_letter_code
_entity_poly.pdbx_strand_id
1 'polypeptide(L)'
;MASMSVSRVYADANESRGREWWDYDNLALQWGTQDHFEILQKVGRGKYSEVFEGVNMSTSTYDKCIIKVLKPVKKKKIKREIKILQNLMGGPNVVQLIDVVRDPQSKTPSIITEYIDNTDFKVLYPTFSDYDVRYYIFELLKALDFCHSRGIMH
;
A
#
# COMPACT_ATOMS: atom_id res chain seq x y z
N MET A 1 30.71 -17.16 20.29
CA MET A 1 29.87 -16.25 19.50
C MET A 1 28.40 -16.59 19.82
N ALA A 2 27.67 -15.65 20.38
CA ALA A 2 26.22 -15.86 20.59
C ALA A 2 25.56 -16.02 19.22
N SER A 3 24.80 -17.09 19.00
CA SER A 3 24.03 -17.26 17.77
C SER A 3 23.01 -16.12 17.70
N MET A 4 23.07 -15.32 16.63
CA MET A 4 22.03 -14.31 16.42
C MET A 4 20.67 -14.99 16.33
N SER A 5 19.72 -14.52 17.09
CA SER A 5 18.35 -15.01 17.01
C SER A 5 17.81 -14.78 15.59
N VAL A 6 17.20 -15.82 14.99
CA VAL A 6 16.61 -15.74 13.65
C VAL A 6 15.55 -14.61 13.57
N SER A 7 14.89 -14.29 14.68
CA SER A 7 13.93 -13.19 14.78
C SER A 7 14.53 -11.79 14.61
N ARG A 8 15.86 -11.67 14.57
CA ARG A 8 16.58 -10.40 14.42
C ARG A 8 17.35 -10.27 13.10
N VAL A 9 17.04 -11.09 12.12
CA VAL A 9 17.75 -11.09 10.81
C VAL A 9 17.78 -9.69 10.17
N TYR A 10 16.73 -8.90 10.34
CA TYR A 10 16.61 -7.56 9.76
C TYR A 10 16.70 -6.43 10.80
N ALA A 11 17.25 -6.70 11.99
CA ALA A 11 17.35 -5.68 13.05
C ALA A 11 18.08 -4.41 12.60
N ASP A 12 19.10 -4.57 11.76
CA ASP A 12 20.00 -3.50 11.30
C ASP A 12 19.64 -3.01 9.88
N ALA A 13 18.47 -3.39 9.36
CA ALA A 13 18.10 -3.13 7.96
C ALA A 13 18.06 -1.64 7.58
N ASN A 14 17.88 -0.74 8.55
CA ASN A 14 17.84 0.71 8.33
C ASN A 14 19.20 1.41 8.58
N GLU A 15 20.20 0.75 9.14
CA GLU A 15 21.47 1.38 9.50
C GLU A 15 22.25 1.89 8.29
N SER A 16 22.19 1.17 7.17
CA SER A 16 22.85 1.54 5.91
C SER A 16 22.04 2.49 5.02
N ARG A 17 20.82 2.87 5.45
CA ARG A 17 19.92 3.68 4.64
C ARG A 17 20.02 5.15 5.00
N GLY A 18 20.01 6.02 3.98
CA GLY A 18 19.97 7.46 4.16
C GLY A 18 18.68 7.94 4.82
N ARG A 19 18.74 9.16 5.35
CA ARG A 19 17.62 9.80 6.04
C ARG A 19 16.34 9.87 5.17
N GLU A 20 16.48 10.08 3.89
CA GLU A 20 15.39 10.14 2.91
C GLU A 20 14.55 8.86 2.86
N TRP A 21 15.12 7.74 3.31
CA TRP A 21 14.40 6.46 3.33
C TRP A 21 13.30 6.40 4.39
N TRP A 22 13.53 6.98 5.54
CA TRP A 22 12.65 6.85 6.71
C TRP A 22 12.03 8.18 7.19
N ASP A 23 12.56 9.33 6.78
CA ASP A 23 12.10 10.65 7.23
C ASP A 23 10.82 11.08 6.47
N TYR A 24 9.72 10.38 6.74
CA TYR A 24 8.45 10.65 6.09
C TYR A 24 7.84 12.01 6.51
N ASP A 25 8.20 12.56 7.67
CA ASP A 25 7.72 13.87 8.12
C ASP A 25 8.11 15.00 7.15
N ASN A 26 9.31 14.89 6.58
CA ASN A 26 9.84 15.85 5.62
C ASN A 26 9.61 15.42 4.15
N LEU A 27 8.80 14.41 3.90
CA LEU A 27 8.46 14.00 2.54
C LEU A 27 7.80 15.15 1.78
N ALA A 28 8.42 15.58 0.69
CA ALA A 28 7.86 16.51 -0.27
C ALA A 28 6.94 15.74 -1.23
N LEU A 29 5.63 15.79 -0.98
CA LEU A 29 4.66 15.13 -1.84
C LEU A 29 4.42 15.95 -3.10
N GLN A 30 4.60 15.32 -4.26
CA GLN A 30 4.16 15.85 -5.53
C GLN A 30 2.78 15.24 -5.84
N TRP A 31 1.75 16.08 -5.81
CA TRP A 31 0.39 15.65 -6.08
C TRP A 31 0.19 15.51 -7.58
N GLY A 32 -0.34 14.37 -7.99
CA GLY A 32 -0.77 14.13 -9.36
C GLY A 32 -2.07 14.86 -9.71
N THR A 33 -2.56 14.62 -10.91
CA THR A 33 -3.77 15.25 -11.45
C THR A 33 -4.99 14.41 -11.14
N GLN A 34 -5.87 14.91 -10.28
CA GLN A 34 -7.10 14.21 -9.88
C GLN A 34 -7.99 13.84 -11.07
N ASP A 35 -8.06 14.71 -12.08
CA ASP A 35 -8.91 14.51 -13.25
C ASP A 35 -8.50 13.31 -14.12
N HIS A 36 -7.33 12.73 -13.86
CA HIS A 36 -6.92 11.47 -14.50
C HIS A 36 -7.67 10.25 -13.95
N PHE A 37 -8.39 10.38 -12.86
CA PHE A 37 -9.02 9.26 -12.19
C PHE A 37 -10.52 9.49 -12.01
N GLU A 38 -11.31 8.54 -12.47
CA GLU A 38 -12.77 8.55 -12.35
C GLU A 38 -13.22 7.46 -11.38
N ILE A 39 -14.13 7.81 -10.46
CA ILE A 39 -14.72 6.87 -9.51
C ILE A 39 -15.88 6.13 -10.20
N LEU A 40 -15.85 4.79 -10.11
CA LEU A 40 -16.92 3.94 -10.64
C LEU A 40 -17.90 3.53 -9.53
N GLN A 41 -17.40 2.90 -8.48
CA GLN A 41 -18.24 2.41 -7.39
C GLN A 41 -17.46 2.31 -6.07
N LYS A 42 -18.21 2.41 -4.98
CA LYS A 42 -17.63 2.18 -3.64
C LYS A 42 -17.48 0.69 -3.38
N VAL A 43 -16.28 0.28 -2.97
CA VAL A 43 -15.95 -1.12 -2.69
C VAL A 43 -15.59 -1.38 -1.23
N GLY A 44 -15.35 -0.32 -0.44
CA GLY A 44 -15.00 -0.50 0.96
C GLY A 44 -15.06 0.77 1.79
N ARG A 45 -15.00 0.59 3.11
CA ARG A 45 -14.94 1.68 4.08
C ARG A 45 -14.05 1.30 5.23
N GLY A 46 -13.03 2.09 5.48
CA GLY A 46 -12.17 1.99 6.64
C GLY A 46 -12.47 3.05 7.71
N LYS A 47 -11.82 2.93 8.85
CA LYS A 47 -11.88 3.96 9.91
C LYS A 47 -11.42 5.33 9.42
N TYR A 48 -10.39 5.35 8.58
CA TYR A 48 -9.72 6.57 8.11
C TYR A 48 -9.84 6.81 6.60
N SER A 49 -10.62 6.00 5.91
CA SER A 49 -10.76 6.09 4.45
C SER A 49 -12.07 5.55 3.93
N GLU A 50 -12.39 5.95 2.73
CA GLU A 50 -13.37 5.29 1.87
C GLU A 50 -12.67 4.80 0.62
N VAL A 51 -12.99 3.59 0.18
CA VAL A 51 -12.29 2.91 -0.93
C VAL A 51 -13.25 2.73 -2.09
N PHE A 52 -12.79 3.12 -3.26
CA PHE A 52 -13.55 3.05 -4.51
C PHE A 52 -12.78 2.27 -5.57
N GLU A 53 -13.50 1.53 -6.38
CA GLU A 53 -13.03 1.11 -7.70
C GLU A 53 -13.11 2.33 -8.63
N GLY A 54 -12.08 2.54 -9.42
CA GLY A 54 -12.02 3.61 -10.38
C GLY A 54 -11.27 3.23 -11.64
N VAL A 55 -11.12 4.20 -12.52
CA VAL A 55 -10.42 4.08 -13.80
C VAL A 55 -9.36 5.16 -13.91
N ASN A 56 -8.18 4.76 -14.36
CA ASN A 56 -7.12 5.68 -14.76
C ASN A 56 -7.31 6.06 -16.24
N MET A 57 -7.79 7.27 -16.47
CA MET A 57 -8.06 7.79 -17.82
C MET A 57 -6.81 8.34 -18.53
N SER A 58 -5.67 8.41 -17.83
CA SER A 58 -4.40 8.83 -18.44
C SER A 58 -3.72 7.72 -19.24
N THR A 59 -4.17 6.47 -19.05
CA THR A 59 -3.69 5.32 -19.85
C THR A 59 -4.57 5.12 -21.08
N SER A 60 -3.99 4.65 -22.17
CA SER A 60 -4.73 4.37 -23.40
C SER A 60 -5.77 3.23 -23.26
N THR A 61 -5.58 2.39 -22.24
CA THR A 61 -6.40 1.21 -21.95
C THR A 61 -7.47 1.45 -20.89
N TYR A 62 -7.50 2.66 -20.31
CA TYR A 62 -8.42 2.99 -19.20
C TYR A 62 -8.39 1.96 -18.07
N ASP A 63 -7.18 1.74 -17.55
CA ASP A 63 -6.93 0.68 -16.57
C ASP A 63 -7.69 0.90 -15.27
N LYS A 64 -8.25 -0.18 -14.74
CA LYS A 64 -8.86 -0.16 -13.41
C LYS A 64 -7.84 0.16 -12.34
N CYS A 65 -8.27 0.91 -11.35
CA CYS A 65 -7.48 1.25 -10.17
C CYS A 65 -8.34 1.26 -8.90
N ILE A 66 -7.67 1.31 -7.75
CA ILE A 66 -8.31 1.56 -6.46
C ILE A 66 -8.01 3.00 -6.05
N ILE A 67 -9.05 3.71 -5.66
CA ILE A 67 -8.99 5.09 -5.17
C ILE A 67 -9.35 5.09 -3.68
N LYS A 68 -8.35 5.26 -2.84
CA LYS A 68 -8.51 5.35 -1.39
C LYS A 68 -8.58 6.81 -0.97
N VAL A 69 -9.79 7.31 -0.77
CA VAL A 69 -10.06 8.69 -0.31
C VAL A 69 -9.86 8.75 1.20
N LEU A 70 -8.93 9.56 1.65
CA LEU A 70 -8.55 9.65 3.06
C LEU A 70 -9.45 10.63 3.80
N LYS A 71 -10.04 10.19 4.92
CA LYS A 71 -10.73 11.08 5.84
C LYS A 71 -9.74 12.04 6.53
N PRO A 72 -10.20 13.18 7.06
CA PRO A 72 -9.32 14.11 7.75
C PRO A 72 -8.54 13.42 8.87
N VAL A 73 -7.23 13.32 8.71
CA VAL A 73 -6.28 12.77 9.67
C VAL A 73 -5.02 13.62 9.70
N LYS A 74 -4.18 13.43 10.71
CA LYS A 74 -2.90 14.14 10.80
C LYS A 74 -2.06 13.91 9.55
N LYS A 75 -1.56 14.98 8.92
CA LYS A 75 -0.70 14.96 7.72
C LYS A 75 0.45 13.96 7.83
N LYS A 76 1.02 13.84 9.03
CA LYS A 76 2.08 12.88 9.36
C LYS A 76 1.69 11.43 9.03
N LYS A 77 0.47 11.01 9.36
CA LYS A 77 -0.01 9.64 9.07
C LYS A 77 -0.15 9.39 7.58
N ILE A 78 -0.60 10.39 6.83
CA ILE A 78 -0.74 10.33 5.37
C ILE A 78 0.64 10.19 4.72
N LYS A 79 1.59 11.05 5.08
CA LYS A 79 2.96 11.01 4.57
C LYS A 79 3.65 9.68 4.86
N ARG A 80 3.43 9.13 6.08
CA ARG A 80 3.98 7.82 6.45
C ARG A 80 3.44 6.70 5.56
N GLU A 81 2.15 6.64 5.35
CA GLU A 81 1.53 5.61 4.49
C GLU A 81 2.06 5.69 3.06
N ILE A 82 2.11 6.89 2.49
CA ILE A 82 2.63 7.11 1.14
C ILE A 82 4.12 6.71 1.05
N LYS A 83 4.93 7.13 2.03
CA LYS A 83 6.36 6.78 2.05
C LYS A 83 6.60 5.28 2.11
N ILE A 84 5.82 4.58 2.93
CA ILE A 84 5.89 3.12 3.03
C ILE A 84 5.55 2.47 1.68
N LEU A 85 4.46 2.88 1.04
CA LEU A 85 4.08 2.37 -0.27
C LEU A 85 5.15 2.62 -1.33
N GLN A 86 5.76 3.83 -1.34
CA GLN A 86 6.86 4.14 -2.24
C GLN A 86 8.08 3.25 -2.00
N ASN A 87 8.45 3.04 -0.74
CA ASN A 87 9.61 2.23 -0.36
C ASN A 87 9.43 0.74 -0.65
N LEU A 88 8.20 0.26 -0.67
CA LEU A 88 7.86 -1.15 -0.92
C LEU A 88 7.46 -1.43 -2.37
N MET A 89 7.46 -0.43 -3.24
CA MET A 89 7.08 -0.58 -4.64
C MET A 89 7.92 -1.66 -5.34
N GLY A 90 7.25 -2.53 -6.08
CA GLY A 90 7.88 -3.63 -6.81
C GLY A 90 8.15 -4.88 -5.97
N GLY A 91 7.83 -4.87 -4.67
CA GLY A 91 7.96 -6.04 -3.81
C GLY A 91 6.96 -7.14 -4.11
N PRO A 92 7.28 -8.42 -3.80
CA PRO A 92 6.39 -9.53 -4.03
C PRO A 92 5.13 -9.40 -3.16
N ASN A 93 3.96 -9.52 -3.79
CA ASN A 93 2.65 -9.46 -3.12
C ASN A 93 2.41 -8.16 -2.32
N VAL A 94 3.04 -7.08 -2.73
CA VAL A 94 2.82 -5.73 -2.19
C VAL A 94 2.05 -4.93 -3.24
N VAL A 95 0.95 -4.30 -2.81
CA VAL A 95 0.13 -3.46 -3.69
C VAL A 95 0.94 -2.30 -4.26
N GLN A 96 0.82 -2.07 -5.57
CA GLN A 96 1.55 -0.98 -6.25
C GLN A 96 0.87 0.36 -6.10
N LEU A 97 1.64 1.35 -5.65
CA LEU A 97 1.22 2.75 -5.70
C LEU A 97 1.29 3.25 -7.16
N ILE A 98 0.19 3.80 -7.66
CA ILE A 98 0.12 4.43 -8.98
C ILE A 98 0.35 5.93 -8.85
N ASP A 99 -0.41 6.58 -7.97
CA ASP A 99 -0.33 8.04 -7.80
C ASP A 99 -0.87 8.46 -6.43
N VAL A 100 -0.64 9.71 -6.09
CA VAL A 100 -1.26 10.40 -4.97
C VAL A 100 -1.84 11.71 -5.48
N VAL A 101 -3.12 11.92 -5.27
CA VAL A 101 -3.84 13.11 -5.75
C VAL A 101 -4.52 13.83 -4.60
N ARG A 102 -4.84 15.09 -4.81
CA ARG A 102 -5.53 15.90 -3.80
C ARG A 102 -6.59 16.76 -4.46
N ASP A 103 -7.80 16.69 -3.94
CA ASP A 103 -8.87 17.59 -4.38
C ASP A 103 -8.45 19.06 -4.18
N PRO A 104 -8.50 19.89 -5.22
CA PRO A 104 -8.04 21.27 -5.14
C PRO A 104 -8.89 22.15 -4.24
N GLN A 105 -10.16 21.82 -4.03
CA GLN A 105 -11.09 22.60 -3.19
C GLN A 105 -11.06 22.13 -1.74
N SER A 106 -11.38 20.88 -1.50
CA SER A 106 -11.46 20.29 -0.16
C SER A 106 -10.11 19.97 0.47
N LYS A 107 -9.04 19.93 -0.37
CA LYS A 107 -7.70 19.48 0.02
C LYS A 107 -7.67 18.03 0.51
N THR A 108 -8.70 17.26 0.20
CA THR A 108 -8.80 15.84 0.55
C THR A 108 -7.82 15.02 -0.27
N PRO A 109 -6.89 14.28 0.36
CA PRO A 109 -5.94 13.44 -0.35
C PRO A 109 -6.55 12.09 -0.71
N SER A 110 -6.12 11.53 -1.85
CA SER A 110 -6.44 10.17 -2.26
C SER A 110 -5.17 9.44 -2.67
N ILE A 111 -5.08 8.18 -2.28
CA ILE A 111 -4.01 7.27 -2.69
C ILE A 111 -4.58 6.38 -3.79
N ILE A 112 -3.89 6.33 -4.92
CA ILE A 112 -4.27 5.53 -6.07
C ILE A 112 -3.34 4.33 -6.15
N THR A 113 -3.92 3.13 -6.16
CA THR A 113 -3.17 1.87 -6.27
C THR A 113 -3.70 1.01 -7.41
N GLU A 114 -2.93 0.00 -7.75
CA GLU A 114 -3.40 -1.01 -8.68
C GLU A 114 -4.71 -1.64 -8.23
N TYR A 115 -5.51 -2.07 -9.19
CA TYR A 115 -6.71 -2.85 -8.94
C TYR A 115 -6.35 -4.32 -8.73
N ILE A 116 -6.82 -4.88 -7.63
CA ILE A 116 -6.71 -6.31 -7.35
C ILE A 116 -8.11 -6.91 -7.40
N ASP A 117 -8.33 -7.80 -8.35
CA ASP A 117 -9.56 -8.58 -8.41
C ASP A 117 -9.54 -9.61 -7.28
N ASN A 118 -10.50 -9.50 -6.38
CA ASN A 118 -10.55 -10.33 -5.18
C ASN A 118 -11.96 -10.83 -4.88
N THR A 119 -12.03 -11.96 -4.20
CA THR A 119 -13.24 -12.47 -3.56
C THR A 119 -13.19 -12.13 -2.06
N ASP A 120 -14.32 -11.72 -1.49
CA ASP A 120 -14.42 -11.43 -0.06
C ASP A 120 -13.92 -12.64 0.75
N PHE A 121 -13.02 -12.39 1.69
CA PHE A 121 -12.39 -13.43 2.50
C PHE A 121 -13.42 -14.27 3.30
N LYS A 122 -14.56 -13.68 3.68
CA LYS A 122 -15.65 -14.39 4.36
C LYS A 122 -16.25 -15.48 3.49
N VAL A 123 -16.27 -15.28 2.19
CA VAL A 123 -16.73 -16.26 1.20
C VAL A 123 -15.60 -17.22 0.86
N LEU A 124 -14.38 -16.72 0.74
CA LEU A 124 -13.23 -17.47 0.25
C LEU A 124 -12.65 -18.44 1.30
N TYR A 125 -12.44 -18.00 2.54
CA TYR A 125 -11.76 -18.80 3.56
C TYR A 125 -12.46 -20.16 3.87
N PRO A 126 -13.79 -20.24 3.94
CA PRO A 126 -14.46 -21.52 4.15
C PRO A 126 -14.24 -22.55 3.03
N THR A 127 -13.81 -22.10 1.86
CA THR A 127 -13.55 -22.98 0.69
C THR A 127 -12.12 -23.49 0.61
N PHE A 128 -11.21 -23.01 1.47
CA PHE A 128 -9.80 -23.35 1.40
C PHE A 128 -9.53 -24.81 1.76
N SER A 129 -8.75 -25.46 0.92
CA SER A 129 -8.07 -26.72 1.26
C SER A 129 -6.83 -26.42 2.14
N ASP A 130 -6.24 -27.47 2.71
CA ASP A 130 -4.96 -27.33 3.43
C ASP A 130 -3.85 -26.75 2.50
N TYR A 131 -3.87 -27.16 1.22
CA TYR A 131 -2.96 -26.61 0.22
C TYR A 131 -3.18 -25.09 0.04
N ASP A 132 -4.42 -24.65 -0.09
CA ASP A 132 -4.72 -23.22 -0.28
C ASP A 132 -4.24 -22.39 0.91
N VAL A 133 -4.48 -22.85 2.13
CA VAL A 133 -4.00 -22.21 3.36
C VAL A 133 -2.48 -22.05 3.33
N ARG A 134 -1.76 -23.12 3.03
CA ARG A 134 -0.29 -23.10 2.94
C ARG A 134 0.19 -22.16 1.83
N TYR A 135 -0.47 -22.17 0.69
CA TYR A 135 -0.14 -21.31 -0.46
C TYR A 135 -0.27 -19.81 -0.06
N TYR A 136 -1.40 -19.42 0.50
CA TYR A 136 -1.60 -18.02 0.90
C TYR A 136 -0.66 -17.58 2.02
N ILE A 137 -0.39 -18.44 2.99
CA ILE A 137 0.58 -18.15 4.05
C ILE A 137 1.99 -18.00 3.48
N PHE A 138 2.38 -18.84 2.54
CA PHE A 138 3.69 -18.75 1.88
C PHE A 138 3.83 -17.43 1.10
N GLU A 139 2.82 -17.04 0.34
CA GLU A 139 2.80 -15.77 -0.38
C GLU A 139 2.83 -14.56 0.58
N LEU A 140 2.12 -14.64 1.71
CA LEU A 140 2.17 -13.61 2.75
C LEU A 140 3.58 -13.50 3.38
N LEU A 141 4.24 -14.62 3.63
CA LEU A 141 5.61 -14.63 4.16
C LEU A 141 6.61 -13.98 3.21
N LYS A 142 6.46 -14.16 1.91
CA LYS A 142 7.29 -13.44 0.91
C LYS A 142 7.12 -11.92 1.03
N ALA A 143 5.88 -11.45 1.16
CA ALA A 143 5.60 -10.03 1.32
C ALA A 143 6.20 -9.49 2.62
N LEU A 144 6.02 -10.20 3.74
CA LEU A 144 6.55 -9.80 5.04
C LEU A 144 8.07 -9.80 5.07
N ASP A 145 8.71 -10.82 4.49
CA ASP A 145 10.17 -10.89 4.37
C ASP A 145 10.71 -9.68 3.59
N PHE A 146 10.07 -9.34 2.48
CA PHE A 146 10.44 -8.15 1.71
C PHE A 146 10.26 -6.86 2.53
N CYS A 147 9.13 -6.66 3.19
CA CYS A 147 8.89 -5.47 4.03
C CYS A 147 9.94 -5.33 5.13
N HIS A 148 10.18 -6.42 5.88
CA HIS A 148 11.10 -6.42 7.00
C HIS A 148 12.54 -6.21 6.54
N SER A 149 12.96 -6.81 5.41
CA SER A 149 14.28 -6.60 4.81
C SER A 149 14.51 -5.15 4.36
N ARG A 150 13.44 -4.40 4.11
CA ARG A 150 13.47 -2.96 3.80
C ARG A 150 13.36 -2.07 5.03
N GLY A 151 13.44 -2.65 6.22
CA GLY A 151 13.37 -1.93 7.48
C GLY A 151 11.97 -1.44 7.86
N ILE A 152 10.94 -2.01 7.26
CA ILE A 152 9.55 -1.69 7.53
C ILE A 152 8.90 -2.88 8.20
N MET A 153 8.67 -2.77 9.51
CA MET A 153 7.98 -3.79 10.28
C MET A 153 6.47 -3.65 10.08
N HIS A 154 5.85 -4.71 9.63
CA HIS A 154 4.38 -4.77 9.50
C HIS A 154 3.73 -5.08 10.82
#